data_a185177656f1165fb52703191d0499bd
#
_entry.id   a185177656f1165fb52703191d0499bd
#
_cell.length_a   1.000
_cell.length_b   1.000
_cell.length_c   1.000
_cell.angle_alpha   90.00
_cell.angle_beta   90.00
_cell.angle_gamma   90.00
#
_symmetry.space_group_name_H-M   'P 1'
#
loop_
_entity.id
_entity.type
_entity.pdbx_description
1 polymer ?
#
loop_
_entity_poly.entity_id
_entity_poly.type
_entity_poly.pdbx_seq_one_letter_code
_entity_poly.pdbx_strand_id
1 'polypeptide(L)'
;MLTAIVGVNWGDEGKGRMVDLLSERCDIVVRYQGGNNAGHTVVNDKGKFILNLMPSGILRDGTVNVLGPGMVIDLEHLCGEAERLRQGGISVTPETLKISDKATICMPYHKLLDCLEEDRLAGKKFGRSEEHTSELQSQFHLV
;
A
#
# COMPACT_ATOMS: atom_id res chain seq x y z
N MET A 1 -9.14 -16.32 13.79
CA MET A 1 -7.72 -16.70 13.66
C MET A 1 -6.98 -15.51 13.06
N LEU A 2 -5.81 -15.11 13.57
CA LEU A 2 -4.97 -14.05 13.02
C LEU A 2 -3.83 -14.68 12.22
N THR A 3 -3.63 -14.21 10.98
CA THR A 3 -2.50 -14.62 10.14
C THR A 3 -1.70 -13.37 9.75
N ALA A 4 -0.39 -13.36 10.00
CA ALA A 4 0.49 -12.29 9.57
C ALA A 4 1.38 -12.78 8.41
N ILE A 5 1.50 -11.95 7.37
CA ILE A 5 2.40 -12.16 6.24
C ILE A 5 3.51 -11.12 6.34
N VAL A 6 4.73 -11.60 6.57
CA VAL A 6 5.92 -10.77 6.70
C VAL A 6 6.95 -11.17 5.65
N GLY A 7 7.67 -10.18 5.10
CA GLY A 7 8.82 -10.42 4.26
C GLY A 7 10.05 -10.65 5.14
N VAL A 8 10.83 -11.66 4.79
CA VAL A 8 12.05 -12.04 5.54
C VAL A 8 13.29 -11.74 4.70
N ASN A 9 13.10 -11.43 3.43
CA ASN A 9 14.17 -11.28 2.44
C ASN A 9 14.07 -9.91 1.72
N TRP A 10 14.60 -9.80 0.52
CA TRP A 10 14.88 -8.57 -0.20
C TRP A 10 13.68 -7.83 -0.82
N GLY A 11 12.45 -8.19 -0.52
CA GLY A 11 11.27 -7.41 -0.94
C GLY A 11 10.44 -8.04 -2.05
N ASP A 12 11.02 -8.79 -2.95
CA ASP A 12 10.33 -9.36 -4.12
C ASP A 12 9.87 -10.82 -3.89
N GLU A 13 9.43 -11.12 -2.66
CA GLU A 13 9.00 -12.49 -2.31
C GLU A 13 7.56 -12.81 -2.75
N GLY A 14 6.88 -11.87 -3.39
CA GLY A 14 5.49 -12.06 -3.82
C GLY A 14 4.46 -11.98 -2.70
N LYS A 15 4.73 -11.21 -1.65
CA LYS A 15 3.80 -10.98 -0.51
C LYS A 15 2.40 -10.59 -0.97
N GLY A 16 2.29 -9.68 -1.96
CA GLY A 16 0.99 -9.24 -2.49
C GLY A 16 0.14 -10.38 -3.02
N ARG A 17 0.75 -11.33 -3.74
CA ARG A 17 0.06 -12.52 -4.25
C ARG A 17 -0.40 -13.46 -3.12
N MET A 18 0.41 -13.61 -2.07
CA MET A 18 0.04 -14.42 -0.91
C MET A 18 -1.11 -13.78 -0.13
N VAL A 19 -1.08 -12.45 0.05
CA VAL A 19 -2.19 -11.72 0.68
C VAL A 19 -3.47 -11.88 -0.14
N ASP A 20 -3.40 -11.75 -1.46
CA ASP A 20 -4.55 -11.93 -2.34
C ASP A 20 -5.17 -13.33 -2.20
N LEU A 21 -4.34 -14.38 -2.24
CA LEU A 21 -4.80 -15.75 -2.08
C LEU A 21 -5.43 -16.00 -0.70
N LEU A 22 -4.80 -15.53 0.37
CA LEU A 22 -5.27 -15.76 1.72
C LEU A 22 -6.47 -14.90 2.10
N SER A 23 -6.63 -13.73 1.47
CA SER A 23 -7.76 -12.83 1.70
C SER A 23 -9.11 -13.44 1.33
N GLU A 24 -9.13 -14.50 0.53
CA GLU A 24 -10.36 -15.27 0.22
C GLU A 24 -11.09 -15.83 1.44
N ARG A 25 -10.36 -16.02 2.53
CA ARG A 25 -10.87 -16.63 3.76
C ARG A 25 -10.84 -15.68 4.95
N CYS A 26 -10.68 -14.38 4.68
CA CYS A 26 -10.54 -13.39 5.72
C CYS A 26 -11.68 -12.37 5.68
N ASP A 27 -12.31 -12.13 6.82
CA ASP A 27 -13.30 -11.07 7.00
C ASP A 27 -12.65 -9.68 7.04
N ILE A 28 -11.39 -9.62 7.46
CA ILE A 28 -10.63 -8.37 7.63
C ILE A 28 -9.23 -8.54 7.05
N VAL A 29 -8.82 -7.60 6.21
CA VAL A 29 -7.45 -7.51 5.67
C VAL A 29 -6.82 -6.20 6.12
N VAL A 30 -5.68 -6.30 6.80
CA VAL A 30 -4.95 -5.14 7.35
C VAL A 30 -3.63 -4.96 6.62
N ARG A 31 -3.46 -3.81 6.00
CA ARG A 31 -2.13 -3.35 5.57
C ARG A 31 -1.57 -2.47 6.68
N TYR A 32 -0.64 -2.99 7.45
CA TYR A 32 -0.21 -2.36 8.69
C TYR A 32 0.89 -1.31 8.50
N GLN A 33 1.63 -1.35 7.37
CA GLN A 33 2.74 -0.42 7.07
C GLN A 33 3.00 -0.24 5.59
N GLY A 34 3.80 0.77 5.24
CA GLY A 34 4.24 1.10 3.88
C GLY A 34 3.52 2.31 3.30
N GLY A 35 3.74 2.58 2.03
CA GLY A 35 3.19 3.72 1.30
C GLY A 35 2.73 3.33 -0.11
N ASN A 36 2.71 4.32 -1.03
CA ASN A 36 2.27 4.15 -2.41
C ASN A 36 3.40 3.85 -3.41
N ASN A 37 4.63 3.69 -2.95
CA ASN A 37 5.82 3.48 -3.79
C ASN A 37 5.93 2.07 -4.36
N ALA A 38 5.26 1.09 -3.80
CA ALA A 38 5.18 -0.26 -4.35
C ALA A 38 3.74 -0.59 -4.70
N GLY A 39 3.53 -1.13 -5.90
CA GLY A 39 2.23 -1.57 -6.36
C GLY A 39 2.26 -3.05 -6.73
N HIS A 40 1.13 -3.70 -6.62
CA HIS A 40 0.95 -5.04 -7.13
C HIS A 40 -0.28 -5.12 -8.02
N THR A 41 -0.19 -5.97 -9.04
CA THR A 41 -1.27 -6.18 -9.97
C THR A 41 -2.06 -7.41 -9.56
N VAL A 42 -3.36 -7.22 -9.40
CA VAL A 42 -4.32 -8.31 -9.19
C VAL A 42 -5.20 -8.43 -10.43
N VAL A 43 -5.41 -9.66 -10.87
CA VAL A 43 -6.32 -9.97 -11.99
C VAL A 43 -7.40 -10.89 -11.45
N ASN A 44 -8.66 -10.49 -11.62
CA ASN A 44 -9.83 -11.27 -11.27
C ASN A 44 -10.86 -11.22 -12.40
N ASP A 45 -12.03 -11.79 -12.16
CA ASP A 45 -13.18 -11.79 -13.09
C ASP A 45 -13.73 -10.39 -13.42
N LYS A 46 -13.53 -9.42 -12.52
CA LYS A 46 -13.92 -8.01 -12.74
C LYS A 46 -12.89 -7.21 -13.55
N GLY A 47 -11.66 -7.75 -13.72
CA GLY A 47 -10.63 -7.10 -14.52
C GLY A 47 -9.22 -7.15 -13.92
N LYS A 48 -8.38 -6.22 -14.42
CA LYS A 48 -7.00 -6.03 -13.95
C LYS A 48 -6.92 -4.75 -13.13
N PHE A 49 -6.48 -4.86 -11.89
CA PHE A 49 -6.35 -3.76 -10.94
C PHE A 49 -4.90 -3.62 -10.47
N ILE A 50 -4.44 -2.38 -10.39
CA ILE A 50 -3.13 -2.05 -9.82
C ILE A 50 -3.40 -1.38 -8.47
N LEU A 51 -2.96 -2.03 -7.40
CA LEU A 51 -3.13 -1.59 -6.02
C LEU A 51 -1.79 -1.08 -5.49
N ASN A 52 -1.78 0.15 -4.97
CA ASN A 52 -0.62 0.77 -4.33
C ASN A 52 -0.84 0.95 -2.83
N LEU A 53 -1.88 1.67 -2.42
CA LEU A 53 -2.25 1.88 -1.02
C LEU A 53 -3.31 0.89 -0.55
N MET A 54 -4.24 0.52 -1.42
CA MET A 54 -5.35 -0.35 -1.07
C MET A 54 -4.89 -1.77 -0.75
N PRO A 55 -5.38 -2.38 0.33
CA PRO A 55 -5.22 -3.81 0.59
C PRO A 55 -5.92 -4.65 -0.48
N SER A 56 -5.38 -5.84 -0.81
CA SER A 56 -5.98 -6.73 -1.84
C SER A 56 -7.40 -7.16 -1.53
N GLY A 57 -7.77 -7.24 -0.25
CA GLY A 57 -9.12 -7.58 0.18
C GLY A 57 -10.20 -6.62 -0.31
N ILE A 58 -9.84 -5.39 -0.76
CA ILE A 58 -10.80 -4.42 -1.30
C ILE A 58 -11.51 -4.93 -2.57
N LEU A 59 -10.89 -5.86 -3.28
CA LEU A 59 -11.45 -6.46 -4.49
C LEU A 59 -12.53 -7.51 -4.19
N ARG A 60 -12.76 -7.84 -2.92
CA ARG A 60 -13.68 -8.88 -2.46
C ARG A 60 -14.87 -8.28 -1.73
N ASP A 61 -16.05 -8.76 -2.07
CA ASP A 61 -17.28 -8.35 -1.41
C ASP A 61 -17.31 -8.87 0.03
N GLY A 62 -17.71 -8.03 0.96
CA GLY A 62 -17.86 -8.39 2.38
C GLY A 62 -16.58 -8.35 3.22
N THR A 63 -15.41 -8.08 2.63
CA THR A 63 -14.15 -7.95 3.36
C THR A 63 -13.95 -6.50 3.82
N VAL A 64 -13.66 -6.31 5.09
CA VAL A 64 -13.25 -5.02 5.65
C VAL A 64 -11.75 -4.85 5.49
N ASN A 65 -11.34 -3.73 4.90
CA ASN A 65 -9.94 -3.40 4.64
C ASN A 65 -9.48 -2.29 5.59
N VAL A 66 -8.30 -2.42 6.15
CA VAL A 66 -7.76 -1.46 7.11
C VAL A 66 -6.38 -0.99 6.68
N LEU A 67 -6.20 0.31 6.57
CA LEU A 67 -4.90 0.97 6.50
C LEU A 67 -4.44 1.25 7.92
N GLY A 68 -3.41 0.55 8.37
CA GLY A 68 -2.94 0.55 9.74
C GLY A 68 -2.08 1.76 10.12
N PRO A 69 -1.62 1.83 11.39
CA PRO A 69 -0.91 2.99 11.93
C PRO A 69 0.49 3.22 11.32
N GLY A 70 1.12 2.20 10.76
CA GLY A 70 2.41 2.31 10.08
C GLY A 70 2.31 2.69 8.59
N MET A 71 1.12 3.00 8.09
CA MET A 71 0.93 3.47 6.73
C MET A 71 1.32 4.93 6.58
N VAL A 72 1.94 5.25 5.44
CA VAL A 72 2.14 6.61 4.94
C VAL A 72 1.18 6.83 3.77
N ILE A 73 0.20 7.69 3.96
CA ILE A 73 -0.93 7.86 3.07
C ILE A 73 -0.81 9.17 2.30
N ASP A 74 -0.61 9.07 1.01
CA ASP A 74 -0.81 10.15 0.05
C ASP A 74 -2.31 10.22 -0.28
N LEU A 75 -2.98 11.27 0.19
CA LEU A 75 -4.43 11.41 0.03
C LEU A 75 -4.87 11.55 -1.43
N GLU A 76 -4.10 12.27 -2.24
CA GLU A 76 -4.39 12.43 -3.66
C GLU A 76 -4.31 11.08 -4.38
N HIS A 77 -3.25 10.32 -4.11
CA HIS A 77 -3.07 8.98 -4.65
C HIS A 77 -4.17 8.02 -4.18
N LEU A 78 -4.51 8.03 -2.89
CA LEU A 78 -5.56 7.19 -2.31
C LEU A 78 -6.93 7.49 -2.95
N CYS A 79 -7.28 8.76 -3.10
CA CYS A 79 -8.54 9.15 -3.75
C CYS A 79 -8.59 8.72 -5.21
N GLY A 80 -7.49 8.91 -5.94
CA GLY A 80 -7.38 8.47 -7.34
C GLY A 80 -7.47 6.95 -7.48
N GLU A 81 -6.86 6.19 -6.56
CA GLU A 81 -6.95 4.73 -6.54
C GLU A 81 -8.37 4.26 -6.23
N ALA A 82 -9.04 4.88 -5.24
CA ALA A 82 -10.42 4.58 -4.90
C ALA A 82 -11.37 4.83 -6.08
N GLU A 83 -11.16 5.94 -6.82
CA GLU A 83 -11.99 6.27 -7.97
C GLU A 83 -11.80 5.25 -9.12
N ARG A 84 -10.57 4.86 -9.43
CA ARG A 84 -10.30 3.80 -10.43
C ARG A 84 -10.96 2.48 -10.05
N LEU A 85 -10.93 2.11 -8.77
CA LEU A 85 -11.59 0.90 -8.27
C LEU A 85 -13.11 0.98 -8.42
N ARG A 86 -13.73 2.11 -8.09
CA ARG A 86 -15.19 2.33 -8.28
C ARG A 86 -15.59 2.23 -9.74
N GLN A 87 -14.82 2.83 -10.65
CA GLN A 87 -15.04 2.73 -12.11
C GLN A 87 -14.91 1.28 -12.60
N GLY A 88 -14.07 0.47 -11.96
CA GLY A 88 -13.96 -0.97 -12.18
C GLY A 88 -15.04 -1.82 -11.49
N GLY A 89 -16.06 -1.19 -10.88
CA GLY A 89 -17.16 -1.89 -10.22
C GLY A 89 -16.83 -2.43 -8.82
N ILE A 90 -15.77 -1.92 -8.18
CA ILE A 90 -15.39 -2.28 -6.81
C ILE A 90 -15.97 -1.25 -5.83
N SER A 91 -16.63 -1.74 -4.78
CA SER A 91 -17.23 -0.89 -3.75
C SER A 91 -16.16 -0.40 -2.78
N VAL A 92 -15.81 0.89 -2.85
CA VAL A 92 -14.91 1.55 -1.89
C VAL A 92 -15.72 2.55 -1.08
N THR A 93 -16.10 2.17 0.12
CA THR A 93 -16.97 2.94 1.03
C THR A 93 -16.35 2.98 2.44
N PRO A 94 -16.86 3.83 3.34
CA PRO A 94 -16.41 3.82 4.73
C PRO A 94 -16.65 2.49 5.47
N GLU A 95 -17.54 1.64 4.97
CA GLU A 95 -17.79 0.30 5.53
C GLU A 95 -16.71 -0.70 5.09
N THR A 96 -16.25 -0.61 3.84
CA THR A 96 -15.27 -1.53 3.25
C THR A 96 -13.83 -1.11 3.45
N LEU A 97 -13.57 0.20 3.69
CA LEU A 97 -12.22 0.74 3.92
C LEU A 97 -12.18 1.57 5.20
N LYS A 98 -11.31 1.19 6.12
CA LYS A 98 -11.00 1.91 7.35
C LYS A 98 -9.57 2.43 7.31
N ILE A 99 -9.35 3.59 7.90
CA ILE A 99 -8.02 4.20 8.00
C ILE A 99 -7.75 4.46 9.48
N SER A 100 -6.57 4.05 9.96
CA SER A 100 -6.15 4.35 11.31
C SER A 100 -5.99 5.86 11.52
N ASP A 101 -6.46 6.36 12.64
CA ASP A 101 -6.24 7.74 13.09
C ASP A 101 -4.77 8.06 13.40
N LYS A 102 -3.93 7.01 13.47
CA LYS A 102 -2.48 7.11 13.70
C LYS A 102 -1.67 6.94 12.41
N ALA A 103 -2.32 6.76 11.26
CA ALA A 103 -1.62 6.71 9.99
C ALA A 103 -0.99 8.08 9.65
N THR A 104 0.20 8.05 9.07
CA THR A 104 0.90 9.27 8.67
C THR A 104 0.38 9.79 7.33
N ILE A 105 0.13 11.09 7.23
CA ILE A 105 -0.28 11.71 5.97
C ILE A 105 0.95 12.25 5.23
N CYS A 106 1.10 11.84 3.97
CA CYS A 106 2.07 12.42 3.05
C CYS A 106 1.46 13.66 2.40
N MET A 107 1.96 14.82 2.80
CA MET A 107 1.52 16.11 2.25
C MET A 107 2.30 16.44 0.97
N PRO A 108 1.76 17.27 0.05
CA PRO A 108 2.44 17.63 -1.19
C PRO A 108 3.84 18.22 -1.00
N TYR A 109 4.05 18.99 0.06
CA TYR A 109 5.36 19.57 0.37
C TYR A 109 6.41 18.52 0.78
N HIS A 110 6.03 17.37 1.31
CA HIS A 110 6.96 16.27 1.60
C HIS A 110 7.57 15.74 0.30
N LYS A 111 6.75 15.57 -0.74
CA LYS A 111 7.22 15.15 -2.06
C LYS A 111 8.17 16.19 -2.67
N LEU A 112 7.84 17.47 -2.52
CA LEU A 112 8.70 18.56 -3.00
C LEU A 112 10.05 18.58 -2.29
N LEU A 113 10.05 18.45 -0.96
CA LEU A 113 11.28 18.39 -0.18
C LEU A 113 12.17 17.21 -0.59
N ASP A 114 11.56 16.07 -0.82
CA ASP A 114 12.25 14.87 -1.27
C ASP A 114 12.93 15.08 -2.64
N CYS A 115 12.20 15.66 -3.62
CA CYS A 115 12.78 16.03 -4.91
C CYS A 115 13.95 17.03 -4.79
N LEU A 116 13.80 18.04 -3.93
CA LEU A 116 14.86 19.04 -3.70
C LEU A 116 16.11 18.42 -3.04
N GLU A 117 15.90 17.48 -2.12
CA GLU A 117 17.02 16.73 -1.51
C GLU A 117 17.73 15.84 -2.54
N GLU A 118 16.98 15.17 -3.42
CA GLU A 118 17.57 14.39 -4.51
C GLU A 118 18.38 15.27 -5.47
N ASP A 119 17.88 16.46 -5.81
CA ASP A 119 18.58 17.41 -6.67
C ASP A 119 19.86 17.95 -5.99
N ARG A 120 19.81 18.18 -4.68
CA ARG A 120 20.99 18.59 -3.89
C ARG A 120 22.08 17.52 -3.87
N LEU A 121 21.70 16.27 -3.90
CA LEU A 121 22.60 15.11 -3.96
C LEU A 121 23.09 14.82 -5.38
N ALA A 122 22.94 15.77 -6.33
CA ALA A 122 23.33 15.67 -7.72
C ALA A 122 24.72 15.04 -7.91
N GLY A 123 24.76 13.82 -8.44
CA GLY A 123 25.98 13.01 -8.63
C GLY A 123 26.11 11.81 -7.69
N LYS A 124 25.35 11.75 -6.60
CA LYS A 124 25.16 10.60 -5.72
C LYS A 124 23.68 10.22 -5.63
N LYS A 125 22.98 10.27 -6.76
CA LYS A 125 21.61 9.75 -6.80
C LYS A 125 21.69 8.30 -6.40
N PHE A 126 21.19 7.98 -5.21
CA PHE A 126 20.76 6.63 -4.93
C PHE A 126 19.64 6.38 -5.93
N GLY A 127 19.96 5.60 -6.98
CA GLY A 127 18.93 5.18 -7.89
C GLY A 127 17.81 4.57 -7.04
N ARG A 128 16.69 5.27 -6.91
CA ARG A 128 15.48 4.63 -6.45
C ARG A 128 15.12 3.63 -7.52
N SER A 129 15.64 2.41 -7.38
CA SER A 129 14.81 1.30 -7.73
C SER A 129 13.65 1.40 -6.75
N GLU A 130 12.48 1.75 -7.24
CA GLU A 130 11.26 2.00 -6.45
C GLU A 130 10.92 0.85 -5.48
N GLU A 131 11.62 -0.27 -5.59
CA GLU A 131 11.43 -1.51 -4.85
C GLU A 131 12.25 -1.61 -3.55
N HIS A 132 13.39 -0.93 -3.42
CA HIS A 132 14.30 -1.17 -2.30
C HIS A 132 14.17 -0.22 -1.11
N THR A 133 13.64 0.99 -1.29
CA THR A 133 13.61 2.01 -0.23
C THR A 133 12.44 1.84 0.74
N SER A 134 11.31 1.30 0.31
CA SER A 134 10.14 1.12 1.19
C SER A 134 10.35 0.03 2.24
N GLU A 135 11.17 -0.97 1.93
CA GLU A 135 11.42 -2.09 2.86
C GLU A 135 12.55 -1.81 3.86
N LEU A 136 13.56 -1.03 3.48
CA LEU A 136 14.58 -0.58 4.42
C LEU A 136 14.03 0.36 5.49
N GLN A 137 13.06 1.21 5.18
CA GLN A 137 12.38 2.04 6.17
C GLN A 137 11.51 1.22 7.14
N SER A 138 10.99 0.07 6.71
CA SER A 138 10.21 -0.81 7.59
C SER A 138 11.06 -1.57 8.60
N GLN A 139 12.35 -1.74 8.35
CA GLN A 139 13.27 -2.42 9.28
C GLN A 139 13.76 -1.53 10.44
N PHE A 140 13.65 -0.21 10.33
CA PHE A 140 14.13 0.73 11.34
C PHE A 140 13.11 1.15 12.41
N HIS A 141 11.90 0.60 12.39
CA HIS A 141 10.85 0.92 13.37
C HIS A 141 10.50 -0.24 14.30
N LEU A 142 11.47 -1.12 14.57
CA LEU A 142 11.42 -2.10 15.66
C LEU A 142 12.40 -1.67 16.76
N VAL A 143 12.00 -0.64 17.51
CA VAL A 143 12.52 -0.39 18.89
C VAL A 143 11.33 -0.08 19.76
#